data_6de0cd66635a80c37597da2732fdaa78
#
_entry.id   6de0cd66635a80c37597da2732fdaa78
#
_cell.length_a   1.000
_cell.length_b   1.000
_cell.length_c   1.000
_cell.angle_alpha   90.00
_cell.angle_beta   90.00
_cell.angle_gamma   90.00
#
_symmetry.space_group_name_H-M   'P 1'
#
loop_
_entity.id
_entity.type
_entity.pdbx_description
1 polymer ?
#
loop_
_entity_poly.entity_id
_entity_poly.type
_entity_poly.pdbx_seq_one_letter_code
_entity_poly.pdbx_strand_id
1 'polypeptide(L)'
;MVKLCGRAIKKGRVEGTALVSKSPLSFFGCIDPDTGIVKEKGHELEGKSIKDKILVFPHGKGSTVGSYALYRMKKTGVAPKGIINQECEPIVAVGAIISDIPCVDKVDISKIKTGDRIEIEGNKVKINEYRDLGYEYQINKKCGN
;
A
#
# COMPACT_ATOMS: atom_id res chain seq x y z
N MET A 1 5.19 17.83 5.44
CA MET A 1 5.47 16.37 5.45
C MET A 1 5.08 15.78 6.79
N VAL A 2 4.37 14.67 6.75
CA VAL A 2 3.95 13.93 7.95
C VAL A 2 4.70 12.61 7.96
N LYS A 3 5.16 12.19 9.14
CA LYS A 3 5.83 10.89 9.28
C LYS A 3 5.04 10.02 10.23
N LEU A 4 4.81 8.78 9.82
CA LEU A 4 4.17 7.77 10.64
C LEU A 4 5.14 6.62 10.83
N CYS A 5 5.02 5.94 11.95
CA CYS A 5 5.81 4.74 12.23
C CYS A 5 4.89 3.54 12.35
N GLY A 6 5.34 2.43 11.81
CA GLY A 6 4.62 1.18 11.88
C GLY A 6 5.57 0.04 12.19
N ARG A 7 5.20 -1.15 11.71
CA ARG A 7 6.01 -2.35 11.81
C ARG A 7 6.39 -2.80 10.41
N ALA A 8 7.67 -2.99 10.17
CA ALA A 8 8.12 -3.46 8.86
C ALA A 8 7.84 -4.96 8.73
N ILE A 9 6.94 -5.30 7.81
CA ILE A 9 6.66 -6.70 7.46
C ILE A 9 7.70 -7.17 6.44
N LYS A 10 7.96 -6.34 5.42
CA LYS A 10 9.03 -6.55 4.46
C LYS A 10 9.79 -5.24 4.33
N LYS A 11 11.04 -5.24 4.76
CA LYS A 11 11.85 -4.03 4.72
C LYS A 11 12.20 -3.64 3.30
N GLY A 12 12.29 -2.35 3.06
CA GLY A 12 12.70 -1.81 1.79
C GLY A 12 12.48 -0.32 1.76
N ARG A 13 12.86 0.30 0.65
CA ARG A 13 12.65 1.72 0.44
C ARG A 13 12.02 1.93 -0.92
N VAL A 14 10.86 2.57 -0.95
CA VAL A 14 10.14 2.89 -2.18
C VAL A 14 9.42 4.20 -2.03
N GLU A 15 9.14 4.83 -3.17
CA GLU A 15 8.33 6.03 -3.26
C GLU A 15 7.26 5.83 -4.31
N GLY A 16 6.10 6.41 -4.07
CA GLY A 16 5.03 6.35 -5.04
C GLY A 16 3.84 7.15 -4.60
N THR A 17 2.81 7.13 -5.44
CA THR A 17 1.55 7.80 -5.18
C THR A 17 0.61 6.84 -4.46
N ALA A 18 -0.03 7.31 -3.40
CA ALA A 18 -0.95 6.49 -2.62
C ALA A 18 -2.23 6.20 -3.39
N LEU A 19 -2.70 4.97 -3.27
CA LEU A 19 -4.04 4.56 -3.65
C LEU A 19 -4.65 3.93 -2.41
N VAL A 20 -5.66 4.58 -1.83
CA VAL A 20 -6.19 4.23 -0.52
C VAL A 20 -7.57 3.60 -0.63
N SER A 21 -7.76 2.47 0.05
CA SER A 21 -9.05 1.84 0.25
C SER A 21 -9.36 1.81 1.72
N LYS A 22 -10.61 2.14 2.08
CA LYS A 22 -11.12 1.97 3.44
C LYS A 22 -11.64 0.56 3.66
N SER A 23 -11.83 -0.20 2.58
CA SER A 23 -12.33 -1.57 2.62
C SER A 23 -11.19 -2.56 2.50
N PRO A 24 -11.33 -3.75 3.09
CA PRO A 24 -10.36 -4.82 2.89
C PRO A 24 -10.20 -5.17 1.41
N LEU A 25 -9.05 -5.71 1.06
CA LEU A 25 -8.71 -5.99 -0.33
C LEU A 25 -8.19 -7.41 -0.46
N SER A 26 -8.65 -8.11 -1.51
CA SER A 26 -8.15 -9.43 -1.86
C SER A 26 -7.37 -9.35 -3.16
N PHE A 27 -6.16 -9.92 -3.19
CA PHE A 27 -5.39 -9.94 -4.43
C PHE A 27 -5.90 -11.00 -5.39
N PHE A 28 -6.49 -12.09 -4.87
CA PHE A 28 -7.03 -13.14 -5.73
C PHE A 28 -8.52 -12.88 -5.98
N GLY A 29 -8.90 -12.75 -7.24
CA GLY A 29 -10.29 -12.56 -7.63
C GLY A 29 -10.76 -11.12 -7.63
N CYS A 30 -10.11 -10.25 -6.87
CA CYS A 30 -10.49 -8.85 -6.80
C CYS A 30 -9.71 -7.99 -7.80
N ILE A 31 -8.50 -8.40 -8.14
CA ILE A 31 -7.61 -7.64 -9.01
C ILE A 31 -7.18 -8.50 -10.18
N ASP A 32 -7.25 -7.93 -11.39
CA ASP A 32 -6.80 -8.62 -12.59
C ASP A 32 -5.28 -8.76 -12.55
N PRO A 33 -4.73 -9.99 -12.53
CA PRO A 33 -3.28 -10.17 -12.41
C PRO A 33 -2.49 -9.77 -13.66
N ASP A 34 -3.16 -9.55 -14.77
CA ASP A 34 -2.49 -9.14 -16.00
C ASP A 34 -2.45 -7.62 -16.18
N THR A 35 -3.40 -6.90 -15.59
CA THR A 35 -3.50 -5.44 -15.76
C THR A 35 -3.29 -4.68 -14.46
N GLY A 36 -3.49 -5.31 -13.31
CA GLY A 36 -3.43 -4.63 -12.03
C GLY A 36 -4.67 -3.79 -11.72
N ILE A 37 -5.74 -3.97 -12.48
CA ILE A 37 -6.97 -3.20 -12.30
C ILE A 37 -7.90 -3.93 -11.34
N VAL A 38 -8.45 -3.20 -10.38
CA VAL A 38 -9.42 -3.74 -9.44
C VAL A 38 -10.73 -3.98 -10.18
N LYS A 39 -11.20 -5.22 -10.15
CA LYS A 39 -12.38 -5.65 -10.90
C LYS A 39 -13.56 -6.08 -10.03
N GLU A 40 -13.41 -6.07 -8.71
CA GLU A 40 -14.50 -6.43 -7.83
C GLU A 40 -15.59 -5.36 -7.88
N LYS A 41 -16.79 -5.77 -8.30
CA LYS A 41 -17.92 -4.85 -8.41
C LYS A 41 -18.31 -4.33 -7.04
N GLY A 42 -18.53 -3.01 -6.95
CA GLY A 42 -18.92 -2.36 -5.71
C GLY A 42 -17.76 -2.02 -4.79
N HIS A 43 -16.54 -2.45 -5.12
CA HIS A 43 -15.38 -2.05 -4.34
C HIS A 43 -15.03 -0.59 -4.63
N GLU A 44 -14.61 0.15 -3.59
CA GLU A 44 -14.30 1.57 -3.79
C GLU A 44 -13.17 1.84 -4.78
N LEU A 45 -12.30 0.85 -5.00
CA LEU A 45 -11.22 0.97 -5.97
C LEU A 45 -11.56 0.35 -7.32
N GLU A 46 -12.81 -0.03 -7.55
CA GLU A 46 -13.20 -0.65 -8.82
C GLU A 46 -12.77 0.22 -10.02
N GLY A 47 -12.11 -0.40 -10.99
CA GLY A 47 -11.61 0.29 -12.18
C GLY A 47 -10.28 1.00 -11.99
N LYS A 48 -9.74 1.05 -10.78
CA LYS A 48 -8.45 1.69 -10.50
C LYS A 48 -7.31 0.69 -10.66
N SER A 49 -6.16 1.19 -11.11
CA SER A 49 -4.96 0.37 -11.24
C SER A 49 -4.09 0.48 -10.01
N ILE A 50 -3.64 -0.66 -9.49
CA ILE A 50 -2.70 -0.69 -8.38
C ILE A 50 -1.24 -0.61 -8.84
N LYS A 51 -1.02 -0.68 -10.15
CA LYS A 51 0.33 -0.74 -10.71
C LYS A 51 1.15 0.47 -10.28
N ASP A 52 2.31 0.18 -9.72
CA ASP A 52 3.29 1.17 -9.28
C ASP A 52 2.78 2.18 -8.25
N LYS A 53 1.68 1.84 -7.56
CA LYS A 53 1.15 2.67 -6.49
C LYS A 53 1.66 2.20 -5.13
N ILE A 54 1.57 3.08 -4.14
CA ILE A 54 1.66 2.67 -2.75
C ILE A 54 0.23 2.33 -2.34
N LEU A 55 -0.05 1.05 -2.20
CA LEU A 55 -1.41 0.57 -1.96
C LEU A 55 -1.68 0.55 -0.46
N VAL A 56 -2.70 1.29 -0.04
CA VAL A 56 -3.03 1.49 1.37
C VAL A 56 -4.42 0.92 1.63
N PHE A 57 -4.52 -0.04 2.54
CA PHE A 57 -5.82 -0.65 2.87
C PHE A 57 -5.73 -1.21 4.30
N PRO A 58 -6.90 -1.44 4.95
CA PRO A 58 -6.85 -1.86 6.36
C PRO A 58 -6.21 -3.22 6.56
N HIS A 59 -6.64 -4.22 5.81
CA HIS A 59 -6.09 -5.58 5.89
C HIS A 59 -6.53 -6.35 4.64
N GLY A 60 -5.88 -7.50 4.41
CA GLY A 60 -6.29 -8.40 3.34
C GLY A 60 -7.53 -9.19 3.70
N LYS A 61 -8.11 -9.81 2.70
CA LYS A 61 -9.22 -10.77 2.86
C LYS A 61 -9.09 -11.83 1.80
N GLY A 62 -9.73 -12.95 1.99
CA GLY A 62 -9.84 -13.98 0.97
C GLY A 62 -8.93 -15.16 1.21
N SER A 63 -8.61 -15.88 0.14
CA SER A 63 -7.95 -17.17 0.23
C SER A 63 -6.43 -17.04 0.25
N THR A 64 -5.76 -18.13 0.67
CA THR A 64 -4.29 -18.20 0.68
C THR A 64 -3.68 -18.03 -0.71
N VAL A 65 -4.47 -18.24 -1.76
CA VAL A 65 -4.02 -18.01 -3.15
C VAL A 65 -3.67 -16.54 -3.39
N GLY A 66 -4.15 -15.63 -2.53
CA GLY A 66 -3.84 -14.21 -2.66
C GLY A 66 -2.35 -13.90 -2.63
N SER A 67 -1.56 -14.70 -1.88
CA SER A 67 -0.10 -14.52 -1.86
C SER A 67 0.51 -14.76 -3.22
N TYR A 68 0.06 -15.81 -3.91
CA TYR A 68 0.56 -16.12 -5.23
C TYR A 68 0.02 -15.17 -6.29
N ALA A 69 -1.19 -14.65 -6.10
CA ALA A 69 -1.74 -13.64 -7.00
C ALA A 69 -0.86 -12.39 -7.00
N LEU A 70 -0.44 -11.95 -5.82
CA LEU A 70 0.45 -10.79 -5.69
C LEU A 70 1.81 -11.07 -6.36
N TYR A 71 2.35 -12.27 -6.15
CA TYR A 71 3.60 -12.68 -6.77
C TYR A 71 3.49 -12.66 -8.30
N ARG A 72 2.39 -13.18 -8.84
CA ARG A 72 2.15 -13.14 -10.28
C ARG A 72 2.09 -11.72 -10.81
N MET A 73 1.44 -10.81 -10.09
CA MET A 73 1.38 -9.40 -10.47
C MET A 73 2.78 -8.77 -10.50
N LYS A 74 3.63 -9.15 -9.54
CA LYS A 74 5.01 -8.68 -9.54
C LYS A 74 5.73 -9.17 -10.78
N LYS A 75 5.55 -10.43 -11.17
CA LYS A 75 6.19 -11.00 -12.35
C LYS A 75 5.69 -10.35 -13.64
N THR A 76 4.41 -10.01 -13.71
CA THR A 76 3.85 -9.36 -14.89
C THR A 76 4.06 -7.85 -14.90
N GLY A 77 4.64 -7.29 -13.84
CA GLY A 77 4.96 -5.86 -13.80
C GLY A 77 3.80 -4.94 -13.42
N VAL A 78 2.73 -5.50 -12.85
CA VAL A 78 1.54 -4.70 -12.49
C VAL A 78 1.30 -4.63 -10.98
N ALA A 79 2.25 -5.08 -10.18
CA ALA A 79 2.14 -5.04 -8.73
C ALA A 79 2.31 -3.61 -8.19
N PRO A 80 1.82 -3.35 -6.96
CA PRO A 80 2.12 -2.07 -6.31
C PRO A 80 3.61 -1.98 -5.97
N LYS A 81 4.10 -0.78 -5.78
CA LYS A 81 5.47 -0.55 -5.34
C LYS A 81 5.65 -0.82 -3.86
N GLY A 82 4.62 -0.58 -3.08
CA GLY A 82 4.65 -0.79 -1.64
C GLY A 82 3.25 -1.01 -1.11
N ILE A 83 3.18 -1.55 0.10
CA ILE A 83 1.90 -1.85 0.75
C ILE A 83 1.94 -1.27 2.16
N ILE A 84 0.86 -0.60 2.54
CA ILE A 84 0.67 -0.09 3.89
C ILE A 84 -0.66 -0.60 4.41
N ASN A 85 -0.62 -1.24 5.58
CA ASN A 85 -1.82 -1.78 6.22
C ASN A 85 -2.00 -1.21 7.62
N GLN A 86 -3.24 -1.20 8.08
CA GLN A 86 -3.54 -0.99 9.48
C GLN A 86 -3.12 -2.23 10.27
N GLU A 87 -3.47 -3.41 9.75
CA GLU A 87 -3.09 -4.70 10.33
C GLU A 87 -2.82 -5.66 9.18
N CYS A 88 -1.57 -6.08 9.01
CA CYS A 88 -1.20 -6.98 7.93
C CYS A 88 -1.48 -8.43 8.36
N GLU A 89 -2.34 -9.11 7.63
CA GLU A 89 -2.64 -10.50 7.89
C GLU A 89 -1.67 -11.41 7.10
N PRO A 90 -1.58 -12.70 7.46
CA PRO A 90 -0.52 -13.57 6.93
C PRO A 90 -0.47 -13.69 5.41
N ILE A 91 -1.61 -13.65 4.73
CA ILE A 91 -1.64 -13.82 3.26
C ILE A 91 -0.94 -12.65 2.56
N VAL A 92 -1.23 -11.42 3.00
CA VAL A 92 -0.57 -10.25 2.46
C VAL A 92 0.91 -10.23 2.86
N ALA A 93 1.21 -10.62 4.11
CA ALA A 93 2.59 -10.66 4.59
C ALA A 93 3.44 -11.59 3.73
N VAL A 94 2.97 -12.82 3.52
CA VAL A 94 3.69 -13.80 2.69
C VAL A 94 3.83 -13.28 1.26
N GLY A 95 2.74 -12.74 0.71
CA GLY A 95 2.77 -12.18 -0.64
C GLY A 95 3.81 -11.08 -0.82
N ALA A 96 3.87 -10.17 0.14
CA ALA A 96 4.84 -9.07 0.08
C ALA A 96 6.28 -9.59 0.19
N ILE A 97 6.51 -10.56 1.07
CA ILE A 97 7.85 -11.12 1.27
C ILE A 97 8.33 -11.86 0.02
N ILE A 98 7.52 -12.75 -0.54
CA ILE A 98 7.95 -13.53 -1.71
C ILE A 98 8.02 -12.67 -2.98
N SER A 99 7.29 -11.57 -3.02
CA SER A 99 7.27 -10.66 -4.17
C SER A 99 8.28 -9.52 -4.04
N ASP A 100 8.98 -9.45 -2.91
CA ASP A 100 9.96 -8.39 -2.63
C ASP A 100 9.33 -7.00 -2.74
N ILE A 101 8.16 -6.86 -2.11
CA ILE A 101 7.44 -5.59 -2.07
C ILE A 101 7.51 -5.04 -0.65
N PRO A 102 8.06 -3.85 -0.43
CA PRO A 102 8.08 -3.26 0.92
C PRO A 102 6.67 -3.16 1.50
N CYS A 103 6.52 -3.57 2.75
CA CYS A 103 5.22 -3.64 3.40
C CYS A 103 5.37 -3.23 4.86
N VAL A 104 4.50 -2.32 5.29
CA VAL A 104 4.49 -1.81 6.66
C VAL A 104 3.06 -1.90 7.18
N ASP A 105 2.88 -2.37 8.42
CA ASP A 105 1.57 -2.34 9.06
C ASP A 105 1.63 -1.58 10.39
N LYS A 106 0.53 -1.61 11.13
CA LYS A 106 0.37 -0.84 12.37
C LYS A 106 0.45 0.67 12.09
N VAL A 107 -0.02 1.08 10.92
CA VAL A 107 -0.03 2.48 10.50
C VAL A 107 -1.47 2.98 10.57
N ASP A 108 -1.66 4.19 11.08
CA ASP A 108 -2.97 4.85 11.05
C ASP A 108 -3.24 5.31 9.63
N ILE A 109 -3.89 4.46 8.84
CA ILE A 109 -4.13 4.73 7.42
C ILE A 109 -5.11 5.88 7.20
N SER A 110 -5.84 6.31 8.24
CA SER A 110 -6.74 7.45 8.12
C SER A 110 -5.98 8.76 7.84
N LYS A 111 -4.68 8.76 8.07
CA LYS A 111 -3.82 9.92 7.81
C LYS A 111 -3.39 10.01 6.35
N ILE A 112 -3.64 8.98 5.55
CA ILE A 112 -3.20 8.91 4.16
C ILE A 112 -4.40 9.04 3.23
N LYS A 113 -4.24 9.83 2.18
CA LYS A 113 -5.30 10.01 1.17
C LYS A 113 -4.76 9.64 -0.20
N THR A 114 -5.66 9.16 -1.05
CA THR A 114 -5.31 8.86 -2.44
C THR A 114 -4.74 10.12 -3.09
N GLY A 115 -3.61 9.95 -3.76
CA GLY A 115 -2.91 11.05 -4.39
C GLY A 115 -1.73 11.58 -3.59
N ASP A 116 -1.65 11.25 -2.30
CA ASP A 116 -0.51 11.66 -1.48
C ASP A 116 0.78 11.00 -2.00
N ARG A 117 1.87 11.72 -1.92
CA ARG A 117 3.17 11.16 -2.26
C ARG A 117 3.74 10.48 -1.02
N ILE A 118 4.03 9.19 -1.13
CA ILE A 118 4.43 8.36 -0.01
C ILE A 118 5.85 7.83 -0.23
N GLU A 119 6.66 7.89 0.82
CA GLU A 119 7.93 7.18 0.86
C GLU A 119 7.88 6.18 2.02
N ILE A 120 8.17 4.91 1.73
CA ILE A 120 8.33 3.87 2.74
C ILE A 120 9.83 3.65 2.91
N GLU A 121 10.29 3.68 4.16
CA GLU A 121 11.68 3.39 4.48
C GLU A 121 11.71 2.57 5.77
N GLY A 122 11.92 1.26 5.64
CA GLY A 122 11.86 0.35 6.78
C GLY A 122 10.48 0.36 7.41
N ASN A 123 10.38 0.81 8.65
CA ASN A 123 9.11 0.92 9.36
C ASN A 123 8.51 2.34 9.32
N LYS A 124 9.13 3.24 8.57
CA LYS A 124 8.72 4.64 8.52
C LYS A 124 7.95 4.92 7.24
N VAL A 125 6.89 5.71 7.38
CA VAL A 125 6.06 6.15 6.26
C VAL A 125 6.07 7.68 6.26
N LYS A 126 6.61 8.26 5.19
CA LYS A 126 6.66 9.71 5.03
C LYS A 126 5.61 10.12 4.02
N ILE A 127 4.78 11.09 4.40
CA ILE A 127 3.65 11.52 3.59
C ILE A 127 3.85 12.98 3.21
N ASN A 128 3.91 13.24 1.90
CA ASN A 128 3.82 14.58 1.36
C ASN A 128 2.40 14.74 0.86
N GLU A 129 1.60 15.49 1.62
CA GLU A 129 0.20 15.65 1.28
C GLU A 129 0.07 16.51 0.04
N TYR A 130 -0.66 16.00 -0.95
CA TYR A 130 -0.83 16.70 -2.22
C TYR A 130 -1.33 18.13 -2.01
N ARG A 131 -2.29 18.31 -1.10
CA ARG A 131 -2.89 19.62 -0.83
C ARG A 131 -1.94 20.58 -0.11
N ASP A 132 -0.81 20.07 0.40
CA ASP A 132 0.15 20.86 1.17
C ASP A 132 1.41 21.18 0.38
N LEU A 133 1.41 20.98 -0.93
CA LEU A 133 2.60 21.16 -1.75
C LEU A 133 3.23 22.54 -1.62
N GLY A 134 2.45 23.57 -1.36
CA GLY A 134 2.96 24.91 -1.17
C GLY A 134 3.39 25.20 0.27
N TYR A 135 3.22 24.27 1.17
CA TYR A 135 3.41 24.47 2.60
C TYR A 135 4.22 23.39 3.28
N GLU A 136 4.82 22.51 2.55
CA GLU A 136 5.54 21.36 3.12
C GLU A 136 6.65 21.77 4.06
N TYR A 137 7.20 22.94 3.88
CA TYR A 137 8.24 23.46 4.76
C TYR A 137 7.72 23.73 6.19
N GLN A 138 6.42 23.85 6.36
CA GLN A 138 5.79 24.10 7.65
C GLN A 138 5.43 22.83 8.39
N ILE A 139 5.40 21.72 7.67
CA ILE A 139 4.92 20.47 8.21
C ILE A 139 6.09 19.53 8.35
N ASN A 140 6.63 19.44 9.55
CA ASN A 140 7.83 18.67 9.77
C ASN A 140 7.71 17.89 11.07
N LYS A 141 6.81 16.91 11.08
CA LYS A 141 6.60 16.04 12.23
C LYS A 141 7.38 14.76 12.04
N LYS A 142 8.09 14.35 13.05
CA LYS A 142 8.94 13.17 12.98
C LYS A 142 8.33 11.99 13.69
N CYS A 143 8.65 10.82 13.22
CA CYS A 143 8.31 9.58 13.89
C CYS A 143 8.94 9.53 15.27
N GLY A 144 8.14 9.14 16.26
CA GLY A 144 8.64 8.93 17.61
C GLY A 144 8.92 10.20 18.40
N ASN A 145 8.52 11.33 17.89
CA ASN A 145 8.69 12.59 18.57
C ASN A 145 7.38 13.15 19.04
#